data_bf1594df5fc47ffe64cf0057302b2978
#
_entry.id   bf1594df5fc47ffe64cf0057302b2978
#
_cell.length_a   1.000
_cell.length_b   1.000
_cell.length_c   1.000
_cell.angle_alpha   90.00
_cell.angle_beta   90.00
_cell.angle_gamma   90.00
#
_symmetry.space_group_name_H-M   'P 1'
#
loop_
_entity.id
_entity.type
_entity.pdbx_description
1 polymer ?
#
loop_
_entity_poly.entity_id
_entity_poly.type
_entity_poly.pdbx_seq_one_letter_code
_entity_poly.pdbx_strand_id
1 'polypeptide(L)'
;MRYEIKGGSFPIVVCQLESGEQMITEKGSMVWMTPNMQMDTRGGGLGKMFAKAFSGESMFQNIYAARGQGMITFGSSFPGQIKAVEIGPGREMILQKSAFLAAEAGVELSIHFKKKIGVGLFGGEGFIMQKLSGRGMAFVEIDGELVEYELGPGE
;
A
#
# COMPACT_ATOMS: atom_id res chain seq x y z
N MET A 1 -9.65 4.01 11.66
CA MET A 1 -8.55 3.03 11.98
C MET A 1 -7.53 3.65 12.93
N ARG A 2 -6.90 2.86 13.81
CA ARG A 2 -5.70 3.23 14.60
C ARG A 2 -4.55 2.34 14.17
N TYR A 3 -3.31 2.82 14.27
CA TYR A 3 -2.15 2.03 13.89
C TYR A 3 -0.97 2.27 14.82
N GLU A 4 -0.03 1.35 14.82
CA GLU A 4 1.26 1.44 15.52
C GLU A 4 2.35 0.77 14.68
N ILE A 5 3.46 1.49 14.45
CA ILE A 5 4.63 0.95 13.77
C ILE A 5 5.58 0.41 14.84
N LYS A 6 6.01 -0.84 14.69
CA LYS A 6 6.85 -1.58 15.65
C LYS A 6 8.03 -2.24 14.93
N GLY A 7 9.02 -2.61 15.73
CA GLY A 7 10.19 -3.34 15.25
C GLY A 7 11.37 -2.42 14.98
N GLY A 8 12.49 -3.05 14.68
CA GLY A 8 13.76 -2.39 14.33
C GLY A 8 13.99 -2.44 12.83
N SER A 9 15.03 -3.20 12.41
CA SER A 9 15.42 -3.28 11.00
C SER A 9 14.38 -3.90 10.06
N PHE A 10 13.46 -4.73 10.59
CA PHE A 10 12.31 -5.27 9.85
C PHE A 10 11.02 -4.80 10.53
N PRO A 11 10.58 -3.57 10.23
CA PRO A 11 9.41 -3.01 10.89
C PRO A 11 8.12 -3.64 10.41
N ILE A 12 7.12 -3.60 11.29
CA ILE A 12 5.73 -3.96 11.01
C ILE A 12 4.81 -2.79 11.35
N VAL A 13 3.69 -2.69 10.67
CA VAL A 13 2.59 -1.82 11.07
C VAL A 13 1.41 -2.67 11.51
N VAL A 14 0.96 -2.47 12.75
CA VAL A 14 -0.22 -3.11 13.33
C VAL A 14 -1.39 -2.15 13.19
N CYS A 15 -2.40 -2.53 12.42
CA CYS A 15 -3.61 -1.74 12.19
C CYS A 15 -4.77 -2.33 13.00
N GLN A 16 -5.44 -1.50 13.80
CA GLN A 16 -6.66 -1.83 14.54
C GLN A 16 -7.85 -1.23 13.80
N LEU A 17 -8.78 -2.09 13.40
CA LEU A 17 -9.94 -1.73 12.60
C LEU A 17 -11.23 -1.91 13.38
N GLU A 18 -12.16 -0.99 13.22
CA GLU A 18 -13.56 -1.13 13.65
C GLU A 18 -14.37 -1.89 12.58
N SER A 19 -15.57 -2.31 12.95
CA SER A 19 -16.46 -3.05 12.04
C SER A 19 -16.71 -2.30 10.73
N GLY A 20 -16.46 -2.95 9.60
CA GLY A 20 -16.65 -2.39 8.26
C GLY A 20 -15.45 -1.63 7.72
N GLU A 21 -14.45 -1.29 8.54
CA GLU A 21 -13.21 -0.72 8.04
C GLU A 21 -12.42 -1.74 7.21
N GLN A 22 -11.70 -1.26 6.22
CA GLN A 22 -11.00 -2.09 5.25
C GLN A 22 -9.59 -1.58 4.97
N MET A 23 -8.67 -2.52 4.79
CA MET A 23 -7.31 -2.28 4.32
C MET A 23 -7.09 -2.93 2.96
N ILE A 24 -6.28 -2.29 2.15
CA ILE A 24 -5.80 -2.82 0.87
C ILE A 24 -4.28 -3.01 0.93
N THR A 25 -3.79 -4.04 0.28
CA THR A 25 -2.36 -4.25 0.08
C THR A 25 -2.10 -4.95 -1.24
N GLU A 26 -0.88 -4.85 -1.75
CA GLU A 26 -0.39 -5.75 -2.78
C GLU A 26 -0.02 -7.11 -2.17
N LYS A 27 0.27 -8.08 -3.01
CA LYS A 27 0.52 -9.46 -2.59
C LYS A 27 1.76 -9.57 -1.69
N GLY A 28 1.61 -10.23 -0.55
CA GLY A 28 2.73 -10.73 0.26
C GLY A 28 3.09 -9.94 1.52
N SER A 29 2.52 -8.75 1.75
CA SER A 29 2.91 -7.91 2.90
C SER A 29 2.16 -8.23 4.21
N MET A 30 1.03 -8.96 4.16
CA MET A 30 0.30 -9.35 5.37
C MET A 30 1.05 -10.41 6.16
N VAL A 31 1.32 -10.14 7.43
CA VAL A 31 2.04 -11.03 8.35
C VAL A 31 1.08 -11.86 9.18
N TRP A 32 0.12 -11.23 9.82
CA TRP A 32 -0.95 -11.89 10.58
C TRP A 32 -2.20 -11.01 10.69
N MET A 33 -3.33 -11.63 10.99
CA MET A 33 -4.60 -10.96 11.27
C MET A 33 -5.43 -11.74 12.28
N THR A 34 -6.38 -11.07 12.94
CA THR A 34 -7.33 -11.72 13.86
C THR A 34 -8.40 -12.49 13.08
N PRO A 35 -9.06 -13.51 13.68
CA PRO A 35 -10.02 -14.37 12.97
C PRO A 35 -11.25 -13.66 12.39
N ASN A 36 -11.59 -12.49 12.92
CA ASN A 36 -12.71 -11.68 12.44
C ASN A 36 -12.34 -10.74 11.27
N MET A 37 -11.12 -10.82 10.75
CA MET A 37 -10.73 -10.21 9.49
C MET A 37 -11.04 -11.16 8.33
N GLN A 38 -11.59 -10.65 7.25
CA GLN A 38 -11.84 -11.39 6.02
C GLN A 38 -11.00 -10.84 4.89
N MET A 39 -10.31 -11.73 4.19
CA MET A 39 -9.55 -11.41 2.99
C MET A 39 -10.39 -11.71 1.74
N ASP A 40 -10.45 -10.76 0.83
CA ASP A 40 -10.95 -10.94 -0.53
C ASP A 40 -9.86 -10.49 -1.52
N THR A 41 -9.60 -11.31 -2.52
CA THR A 41 -8.67 -10.95 -3.60
C THR A 41 -9.46 -10.38 -4.76
N ARG A 42 -9.17 -9.17 -5.18
CA ARG A 42 -9.82 -8.56 -6.35
C ARG A 42 -9.65 -9.45 -7.59
N GLY A 43 -10.76 -9.98 -8.03
CA GLY A 43 -10.84 -10.97 -9.13
C GLY A 43 -12.03 -11.92 -8.99
N GLY A 44 -12.62 -12.05 -7.78
CA GLY A 44 -13.80 -12.89 -7.49
C GLY A 44 -14.75 -12.21 -6.51
N GLY A 45 -16.04 -12.25 -6.77
CA GLY A 45 -17.11 -11.89 -5.84
C GLY A 45 -17.40 -10.40 -5.67
N LEU A 46 -17.08 -9.82 -4.54
CA LEU A 46 -17.34 -8.41 -4.19
C LEU A 46 -16.51 -7.40 -5.02
N GLY A 47 -15.42 -7.85 -5.63
CA GLY A 47 -14.50 -7.02 -6.43
C GLY A 47 -15.11 -6.40 -7.69
N LYS A 48 -16.29 -6.86 -8.16
CA LYS A 48 -16.93 -6.32 -9.38
C LYS A 48 -17.39 -4.86 -9.23
N MET A 49 -17.69 -4.39 -8.03
CA MET A 49 -18.10 -2.98 -7.83
C MET A 49 -16.92 -2.01 -7.90
N PHE A 50 -15.72 -2.45 -7.54
CA PHE A 50 -14.52 -1.61 -7.53
C PHE A 50 -13.66 -1.76 -8.79
N ALA A 51 -13.87 -2.81 -9.59
CA ALA A 51 -13.11 -3.05 -10.84
C ALA A 51 -13.32 -1.95 -11.92
N LYS A 52 -14.35 -1.11 -11.78
CA LYS A 52 -14.64 -0.02 -12.73
C LYS A 52 -13.71 1.20 -12.60
N ALA A 53 -12.93 1.31 -11.54
CA ALA A 53 -12.05 2.45 -11.27
C ALA A 53 -10.62 2.27 -11.83
N PHE A 54 -10.26 1.08 -12.30
CA PHE A 54 -8.90 0.78 -12.75
C PHE A 54 -8.86 0.41 -14.24
N SER A 55 -8.73 1.41 -15.09
CA SER A 55 -8.36 1.23 -16.49
C SER A 55 -6.84 1.07 -16.58
N GLY A 56 -6.36 -0.17 -16.63
CA GLY A 56 -4.98 -0.47 -16.96
C GLY A 56 -4.31 -1.47 -16.02
N GLU A 57 -3.94 -2.63 -16.56
CA GLU A 57 -3.23 -3.77 -15.99
C GLU A 57 -3.60 -4.11 -14.54
N SER A 58 -4.14 -5.30 -14.33
CA SER A 58 -4.62 -5.83 -13.04
C SER A 58 -3.51 -5.80 -11.98
N MET A 59 -3.49 -4.75 -11.17
CA MET A 59 -2.77 -4.80 -9.91
C MET A 59 -3.56 -5.72 -9.00
N PHE A 60 -2.99 -6.89 -8.69
CA PHE A 60 -3.60 -7.83 -7.74
C PHE A 60 -3.55 -7.23 -6.35
N GLN A 61 -4.68 -6.72 -5.90
CA GLN A 61 -4.84 -6.20 -4.55
C GLN A 61 -5.64 -7.17 -3.71
N ASN A 62 -5.18 -7.40 -2.49
CA ASN A 62 -5.94 -8.04 -1.45
C ASN A 62 -6.67 -6.97 -0.64
N ILE A 63 -7.95 -7.22 -0.37
CA ILE A 63 -8.78 -6.38 0.50
C ILE A 63 -9.02 -7.15 1.78
N TYR A 64 -8.79 -6.53 2.92
CA TYR A 64 -9.04 -7.09 4.24
C TYR A 64 -10.13 -6.27 4.92
N ALA A 65 -11.26 -6.89 5.22
CA ALA A 65 -12.41 -6.25 5.87
C ALA A 65 -12.60 -6.76 7.29
N ALA A 66 -12.81 -5.84 8.23
CA ALA A 66 -13.09 -6.19 9.62
C ALA A 66 -14.59 -6.48 9.83
N ARG A 67 -14.89 -7.65 10.41
CA ARG A 67 -16.24 -8.08 10.81
C ARG A 67 -16.42 -7.93 12.32
N GLY A 68 -16.33 -6.73 12.82
CA GLY A 68 -16.18 -6.37 14.23
C GLY A 68 -14.82 -5.73 14.46
N GLN A 69 -14.44 -5.50 15.73
CA GLN A 69 -13.09 -5.02 16.03
C GLN A 69 -12.06 -6.07 15.65
N GLY A 70 -11.11 -5.71 14.80
CA GLY A 70 -10.09 -6.61 14.30
C GLY A 70 -8.71 -5.97 14.25
N MET A 71 -7.69 -6.80 14.10
CA MET A 71 -6.32 -6.36 13.87
C MET A 71 -5.75 -7.06 12.66
N ILE A 72 -4.95 -6.31 11.89
CA ILE A 72 -4.15 -6.83 10.80
C ILE A 72 -2.76 -6.18 10.82
N THR A 73 -1.75 -6.95 10.49
CA THR A 73 -0.36 -6.52 10.51
C THR A 73 0.26 -6.70 9.15
N PHE A 74 0.94 -5.66 8.69
CA PHE A 74 1.74 -5.68 7.47
C PHE A 74 3.21 -5.49 7.83
N GLY A 75 4.09 -6.20 7.14
CA GLY A 75 5.52 -6.20 7.40
C GLY A 75 6.31 -5.76 6.18
N SER A 76 7.40 -5.05 6.43
CA SER A 76 8.37 -4.70 5.40
C SER A 76 9.07 -5.95 4.88
N SER A 77 9.31 -5.98 3.57
CA SER A 77 9.99 -7.09 2.88
C SER A 77 11.52 -7.02 3.00
N PHE A 78 12.05 -5.84 3.28
CA PHE A 78 13.49 -5.56 3.41
C PHE A 78 13.80 -4.81 4.70
N PRO A 79 15.07 -4.84 5.15
CA PRO A 79 15.49 -4.01 6.28
C PRO A 79 15.32 -2.53 5.94
N GLY A 80 14.63 -1.81 6.82
CA GLY A 80 14.36 -0.39 6.55
C GLY A 80 13.36 0.22 7.50
N GLN A 81 12.50 1.06 6.98
CA GLN A 81 11.51 1.81 7.76
C GLN A 81 10.13 1.76 7.09
N ILE A 82 9.09 1.94 7.89
CA ILE A 82 7.72 2.17 7.42
C ILE A 82 7.35 3.63 7.74
N LYS A 83 6.88 4.36 6.71
CA LYS A 83 6.33 5.70 6.89
C LYS A 83 4.82 5.67 6.68
N ALA A 84 4.08 6.23 7.65
CA ALA A 84 2.66 6.50 7.49
C ALA A 84 2.46 7.84 6.79
N VAL A 85 1.60 7.87 5.76
CA VAL A 85 1.31 9.04 4.93
C VAL A 85 -0.19 9.24 4.86
N GLU A 86 -0.67 10.42 5.23
CA GLU A 86 -2.08 10.78 5.06
C GLU A 86 -2.33 11.25 3.62
N ILE A 87 -3.18 10.53 2.90
CA ILE A 87 -3.60 10.84 1.53
C ILE A 87 -4.93 11.59 1.57
N GLY A 88 -5.04 12.65 0.79
CA GLY A 88 -6.25 13.47 0.71
C GLY A 88 -6.18 14.47 -0.45
N PRO A 89 -7.20 15.34 -0.61
CA PRO A 89 -7.18 16.40 -1.62
C PRO A 89 -5.95 17.29 -1.46
N GLY A 90 -5.13 17.40 -2.52
CA GLY A 90 -3.86 18.14 -2.50
C GLY A 90 -2.73 17.45 -1.73
N ARG A 91 -2.93 16.22 -1.26
CA ARG A 91 -1.92 15.38 -0.59
C ARG A 91 -1.80 14.04 -1.27
N GLU A 92 -1.54 14.08 -2.56
CA GLU A 92 -1.25 12.91 -3.36
C GLU A 92 0.23 12.54 -3.21
N MET A 93 0.55 11.25 -3.34
CA MET A 93 1.93 10.79 -3.27
C MET A 93 2.29 9.96 -4.50
N ILE A 94 3.48 10.16 -5.03
CA ILE A 94 4.05 9.32 -6.09
C ILE A 94 5.19 8.53 -5.46
N LEU A 95 5.17 7.22 -5.66
CA LEU A 95 6.17 6.30 -5.11
C LEU A 95 6.55 5.22 -6.12
N GLN A 96 7.69 4.59 -5.92
CA GLN A 96 8.03 3.38 -6.66
C GLN A 96 7.06 2.26 -6.28
N LYS A 97 6.64 1.44 -7.24
CA LYS A 97 5.64 0.37 -7.03
C LYS A 97 5.97 -0.53 -5.84
N SER A 98 7.23 -0.91 -5.67
CA SER A 98 7.69 -1.75 -4.57
C SER A 98 7.62 -1.10 -3.19
N ALA A 99 7.48 0.23 -3.11
CA ALA A 99 7.40 0.94 -1.84
C ALA A 99 5.98 0.97 -1.23
N PHE A 100 4.96 0.54 -1.95
CA PHE A 100 3.60 0.46 -1.41
C PHE A 100 3.45 -0.77 -0.51
N LEU A 101 3.15 -0.55 0.77
CA LEU A 101 2.95 -1.63 1.75
C LEU A 101 1.47 -1.94 1.96
N ALA A 102 0.68 -0.98 2.41
CA ALA A 102 -0.75 -1.10 2.66
C ALA A 102 -1.43 0.27 2.74
N ALA A 103 -2.75 0.32 2.60
CA ALA A 103 -3.53 1.55 2.83
C ALA A 103 -4.96 1.24 3.27
N GLU A 104 -5.66 2.24 3.82
CA GLU A 104 -7.11 2.22 3.96
C GLU A 104 -7.77 2.13 2.57
N ALA A 105 -8.92 1.47 2.47
CA ALA A 105 -9.60 1.21 1.19
C ALA A 105 -10.08 2.47 0.43
N GLY A 106 -10.07 3.63 1.07
CA GLY A 106 -10.33 4.93 0.43
C GLY A 106 -9.16 5.50 -0.35
N VAL A 107 -7.98 4.89 -0.24
CA VAL A 107 -6.80 5.24 -1.05
C VAL A 107 -6.83 4.47 -2.36
N GLU A 108 -6.61 5.19 -3.44
CA GLU A 108 -6.60 4.66 -4.81
C GLU A 108 -5.17 4.64 -5.33
N LEU A 109 -4.78 3.49 -5.93
CA LEU A 109 -3.49 3.31 -6.57
C LEU A 109 -3.67 3.36 -8.09
N SER A 110 -2.84 4.14 -8.76
CA SER A 110 -2.79 4.20 -10.22
C SER A 110 -1.34 4.22 -10.71
N ILE A 111 -1.11 3.78 -11.95
CA ILE A 111 0.21 3.89 -12.56
C ILE A 111 0.42 5.34 -12.98
N HIS A 112 1.44 6.00 -12.42
CA HIS A 112 1.82 7.34 -12.78
C HIS A 112 2.80 7.36 -13.95
N PHE A 113 3.77 6.45 -13.93
CA PHE A 113 4.81 6.35 -14.95
C PHE A 113 5.33 4.92 -15.08
N LYS A 114 5.51 4.45 -16.33
CA LYS A 114 6.08 3.14 -16.61
C LYS A 114 7.14 3.27 -17.69
N LYS A 115 8.38 2.88 -17.41
CA LYS A 115 9.47 2.80 -18.40
C LYS A 115 9.97 1.36 -18.47
N LYS A 116 9.86 0.76 -19.65
CA LYS A 116 10.53 -0.53 -19.93
C LYS A 116 12.02 -0.26 -20.04
N ILE A 117 12.79 -0.68 -19.06
CA ILE A 117 14.25 -0.71 -19.11
C ILE A 117 14.63 -2.13 -19.50
N GLY A 118 15.56 -2.29 -20.46
CA GLY A 118 15.91 -3.59 -21.04
C GLY A 118 16.13 -4.70 -20.02
N VAL A 119 15.84 -5.91 -20.42
CA VAL A 119 15.87 -7.15 -19.63
C VAL A 119 17.19 -7.24 -18.85
N GLY A 120 17.15 -7.13 -17.53
CA GLY A 120 18.30 -7.41 -16.68
C GLY A 120 18.53 -6.54 -15.45
N LEU A 121 18.03 -5.30 -15.40
CA LEU A 121 18.30 -4.39 -14.27
C LEU A 121 17.18 -4.31 -13.21
N PHE A 122 15.93 -4.65 -13.55
CA PHE A 122 14.78 -4.56 -12.63
C PHE A 122 13.79 -5.72 -12.82
N GLY A 123 14.26 -6.96 -12.90
CA GLY A 123 13.39 -8.14 -12.88
C GLY A 123 12.37 -8.27 -14.02
N GLY A 124 12.58 -7.60 -15.17
CA GLY A 124 11.72 -7.71 -16.36
C GLY A 124 10.46 -6.85 -16.37
N GLU A 125 9.98 -6.33 -15.24
CA GLU A 125 8.78 -5.46 -15.19
C GLU A 125 9.08 -3.99 -15.55
N GLY A 126 10.35 -3.58 -15.48
CA GLY A 126 10.78 -2.20 -15.69
C GLY A 126 10.59 -1.32 -14.46
N PHE A 127 10.85 -0.03 -14.61
CA PHE A 127 10.66 0.97 -13.56
C PHE A 127 9.21 1.49 -13.59
N ILE A 128 8.48 1.30 -12.50
CA ILE A 128 7.07 1.68 -12.36
C ILE A 128 6.91 2.62 -11.18
N MET A 129 6.36 3.81 -11.43
CA MET A 129 5.91 4.73 -10.40
C MET A 129 4.39 4.65 -10.27
N GLN A 130 3.93 4.56 -9.04
CA GLN A 130 2.52 4.58 -8.67
C GLN A 130 2.16 5.91 -8.04
N LYS A 131 0.91 6.32 -8.25
CA LYS A 131 0.30 7.47 -7.58
C LYS A 131 -0.72 6.98 -6.59
N LEU A 132 -0.61 7.46 -5.35
CA LEU A 132 -1.63 7.34 -4.32
C LEU A 132 -2.49 8.59 -4.34
N SER A 133 -3.80 8.40 -4.42
CA SER A 133 -4.82 9.46 -4.42
C SER A 133 -6.05 9.01 -3.61
N GLY A 134 -7.13 9.78 -3.61
CA GLY A 134 -8.31 9.49 -2.80
C GLY A 134 -8.19 10.03 -1.39
N ARG A 135 -8.59 9.23 -0.36
CA ARG A 135 -8.54 9.66 1.04
C ARG A 135 -8.30 8.47 1.97
N GLY A 136 -7.36 8.62 2.90
CA GLY A 136 -7.08 7.65 3.95
C GLY A 136 -5.60 7.63 4.33
N MET A 137 -5.27 6.74 5.25
CA MET A 137 -3.88 6.50 5.65
C MET A 137 -3.26 5.45 4.71
N ALA A 138 -2.06 5.74 4.22
CA ALA A 138 -1.22 4.82 3.48
C ALA A 138 0.08 4.54 4.25
N PHE A 139 0.62 3.35 4.08
CA PHE A 139 1.90 2.92 4.63
C PHE A 139 2.83 2.58 3.48
N VAL A 140 4.02 3.17 3.52
CA VAL A 140 5.07 2.94 2.54
C VAL A 140 6.30 2.35 3.21
N GLU A 141 6.90 1.34 2.59
CA GLU A 141 8.17 0.78 3.02
C GLU A 141 9.33 1.48 2.30
N ILE A 142 10.40 1.69 3.04
CA ILE A 142 11.62 2.34 2.57
C ILE A 142 12.78 1.44 2.93
N ASP A 143 13.49 0.96 1.92
CA ASP A 143 14.68 0.12 2.11
C ASP A 143 15.81 0.98 2.69
N GLY A 144 16.33 0.59 3.85
CA GLY A 144 17.36 1.32 4.54
C GLY A 144 16.85 2.50 5.35
N GLU A 145 17.56 3.62 5.33
CA GLU A 145 17.25 4.81 6.14
C GLU A 145 16.36 5.80 5.39
N LEU A 146 15.32 6.29 6.07
CA LEU A 146 14.45 7.34 5.55
C LEU A 146 15.15 8.70 5.64
N VAL A 147 15.37 9.33 4.50
CA VAL A 147 15.83 10.71 4.40
C VAL A 147 14.77 11.55 3.71
N GLU A 148 14.36 12.64 4.33
CA GLU A 148 13.45 13.62 3.75
C GLU A 148 14.22 14.82 3.23
N TYR A 149 13.94 15.22 2.00
CA TYR A 149 14.52 16.39 1.37
C TYR A 149 13.44 17.22 0.67
N GLU A 150 13.40 18.50 0.95
CA GLU A 150 12.48 19.44 0.30
C GLU A 150 13.17 20.06 -0.92
N LEU A 151 12.59 19.83 -2.10
CA LEU A 151 13.09 20.39 -3.35
C LEU A 151 12.69 21.84 -3.49
N GLY A 152 13.67 22.71 -3.77
CA GLY A 152 13.43 24.09 -4.11
C GLY A 152 12.94 24.29 -5.56
N PRO A 153 12.48 25.51 -5.91
CA PRO A 153 12.07 25.80 -7.28
C PRO A 153 13.21 25.60 -8.27
N GLY A 154 13.05 24.65 -9.21
CA GLY A 154 14.02 24.36 -10.26
C GLY A 154 15.06 23.30 -9.94
N GLU A 155 14.97 22.66 -8.76
CA GLU A 155 15.78 21.47 -8.39
C GLU A 155 15.20 20.17 -8.93
#